data_e55386b88a16e09bf67a5fb1b1745235
#
_entry.id   e55386b88a16e09bf67a5fb1b1745235
#
_cell.length_a   1.000
_cell.length_b   1.000
_cell.length_c   1.000
_cell.angle_alpha   90.00
_cell.angle_beta   90.00
_cell.angle_gamma   90.00
#
_symmetry.space_group_name_H-M   'P 1'
#
loop_
_entity.id
_entity.type
_entity.pdbx_description
1 polymer ?
#
loop_
_entity_poly.entity_id
_entity_poly.type
_entity_poly.pdbx_seq_one_letter_code
_entity_poly.pdbx_strand_id
1 'polypeptide(L)'
;MERSKELLTGVENMEIEYRKLTEDDLDIFIEMRIHQLREEGAKEDIDLKPALRDYYHRHMADGTFVSWIAVDNGKIIGTSGMSFVEKPPYFGCPSGKMGLLSSMFTNPDYRRMGIARELLHRV
;
A
#
# COMPACT_ATOMS: atom_id res chain seq x y z
N MET A 1 -2.60 30.31 4.90
CA MET A 1 -2.00 30.17 4.01
C MET A 1 -0.57 29.84 4.15
N GLU A 2 0.27 30.54 3.51
CA GLU A 2 1.65 30.25 3.56
C GLU A 2 2.18 30.22 4.94
N ARG A 3 1.80 31.19 5.68
CA ARG A 3 2.22 31.33 6.98
C ARG A 3 1.89 30.17 7.86
N SER A 4 0.79 29.53 7.62
CA SER A 4 0.38 28.41 8.41
C SER A 4 1.39 27.28 8.31
N LYS A 5 1.92 27.05 7.13
CA LYS A 5 2.89 26.02 6.94
C LYS A 5 4.13 26.23 7.75
N GLU A 6 4.52 27.46 7.91
CA GLU A 6 5.72 27.78 8.65
C GLU A 6 5.56 27.56 10.14
N LEU A 7 4.34 27.72 10.63
CA LEU A 7 4.08 27.59 12.04
C LEU A 7 3.76 26.19 12.48
N LEU A 8 3.41 25.32 11.52
CA LEU A 8 2.97 23.97 11.84
C LEU A 8 4.13 22.99 11.84
N THR A 9 3.85 21.77 12.30
CA THR A 9 4.85 20.74 12.35
C THR A 9 5.22 20.30 10.95
N GLY A 10 6.18 19.39 10.84
CA GLY A 10 6.58 18.87 9.56
C GLY A 10 5.45 18.26 8.75
N VAL A 11 4.42 17.75 9.42
CA VAL A 11 3.28 17.17 8.75
C VAL A 11 2.61 18.17 7.83
N GLU A 12 2.44 19.39 8.32
CA GLU A 12 1.75 20.41 7.56
C GLU A 12 2.58 20.97 6.43
N ASN A 13 3.89 20.76 6.48
CA ASN A 13 4.76 21.25 5.44
C ASN A 13 5.03 20.21 4.35
N MET A 14 4.52 19.00 4.53
CA MET A 14 4.72 17.95 3.56
C MET A 14 3.64 17.99 2.51
N GLU A 15 4.04 17.76 1.27
CA GLU A 15 3.08 17.66 0.18
C GLU A 15 2.98 16.21 -0.19
N ILE A 16 2.09 15.50 0.47
CA ILE A 16 1.89 14.08 0.24
C ILE A 16 0.98 13.87 -0.94
N GLU A 17 1.47 13.19 -1.94
CA GLU A 17 0.68 12.83 -3.10
C GLU A 17 0.13 11.42 -2.90
N TYR A 18 -1.15 11.22 -3.20
CA TYR A 18 -1.77 9.89 -3.13
C TYR A 18 -2.11 9.49 -4.56
N ARG A 19 -1.59 8.38 -5.01
CA ARG A 19 -1.85 7.90 -6.36
C ARG A 19 -1.82 6.38 -6.41
N LYS A 20 -2.30 5.83 -7.52
CA LYS A 20 -2.28 4.39 -7.69
C LYS A 20 -0.87 3.90 -8.00
N LEU A 21 -0.60 2.69 -7.56
CA LEU A 21 0.65 2.01 -7.85
C LEU A 21 0.71 1.69 -9.35
N THR A 22 1.89 1.84 -9.94
CA THR A 22 2.12 1.48 -11.35
C THR A 22 3.22 0.43 -11.42
N GLU A 23 3.39 -0.14 -12.62
CA GLU A 23 4.45 -1.14 -12.84
C GLU A 23 5.83 -0.58 -12.52
N ASP A 24 6.05 0.69 -12.81
CA ASP A 24 7.35 1.30 -12.54
C ASP A 24 7.68 1.39 -11.07
N ASP A 25 6.69 1.30 -10.21
CA ASP A 25 6.87 1.37 -8.76
C ASP A 25 7.17 0.02 -8.14
N LEU A 26 7.05 -1.07 -8.91
CA LEU A 26 7.06 -2.41 -8.30
C LEU A 26 8.32 -2.78 -7.56
N ASP A 27 9.49 -2.36 -8.05
CA ASP A 27 10.73 -2.73 -7.38
C ASP A 27 10.74 -2.19 -5.94
N ILE A 28 10.40 -0.92 -5.79
CA ILE A 28 10.39 -0.30 -4.47
C ILE A 28 9.24 -0.85 -3.63
N PHE A 29 8.07 -1.06 -4.24
CA PHE A 29 6.92 -1.59 -3.54
C PHE A 29 7.23 -2.97 -2.95
N ILE A 30 7.92 -3.82 -3.72
CA ILE A 30 8.30 -5.16 -3.27
C ILE A 30 9.28 -5.07 -2.11
N GLU A 31 10.26 -4.14 -2.20
CA GLU A 31 11.20 -3.97 -1.10
C GLU A 31 10.46 -3.56 0.18
N MET A 32 9.48 -2.69 0.06
CA MET A 32 8.69 -2.26 1.21
C MET A 32 7.86 -3.40 1.77
N ARG A 33 7.32 -4.25 0.90
CA ARG A 33 6.56 -5.43 1.36
C ARG A 33 7.46 -6.39 2.12
N ILE A 34 8.67 -6.63 1.61
CA ILE A 34 9.62 -7.50 2.30
C ILE A 34 9.97 -6.90 3.66
N HIS A 35 10.18 -5.59 3.70
CA HIS A 35 10.49 -4.90 4.95
C HIS A 35 9.32 -5.04 5.94
N GLN A 36 8.09 -4.91 5.46
CA GLN A 36 6.91 -5.06 6.30
C GLN A 36 6.84 -6.47 6.89
N LEU A 37 7.04 -7.47 6.05
CA LEU A 37 7.01 -8.86 6.51
C LEU A 37 8.10 -9.13 7.54
N ARG A 38 9.27 -8.51 7.35
CA ARG A 38 10.38 -8.65 8.29
C ARG A 38 10.02 -8.03 9.64
N GLU A 39 9.37 -6.86 9.62
CA GLU A 39 8.92 -6.22 10.85
C GLU A 39 7.89 -7.08 11.59
N GLU A 40 7.14 -7.87 10.86
CA GLU A 40 6.13 -8.75 11.44
C GLU A 40 6.72 -10.08 11.91
N GLY A 41 8.03 -10.24 11.80
CA GLY A 41 8.72 -11.42 12.32
C GLY A 41 8.78 -12.58 11.36
N ALA A 42 8.54 -12.35 10.07
CA ALA A 42 8.57 -13.44 9.09
C ALA A 42 9.99 -14.00 8.96
N LYS A 43 10.07 -15.32 8.74
CA LYS A 43 11.35 -15.94 8.45
C LYS A 43 11.67 -15.72 6.98
N GLU A 44 12.92 -15.38 6.70
CA GLU A 44 13.33 -15.12 5.32
C GLU A 44 14.14 -16.31 4.80
N ASP A 45 13.51 -17.48 4.78
CA ASP A 45 14.17 -18.70 4.36
C ASP A 45 14.10 -18.92 2.86
N ILE A 46 13.42 -18.06 2.12
CA ILE A 46 13.40 -18.09 0.67
C ILE A 46 13.44 -16.66 0.15
N ASP A 47 13.82 -16.51 -1.13
CA ASP A 47 13.75 -15.20 -1.78
C ASP A 47 12.35 -15.02 -2.35
N LEU A 48 11.56 -14.19 -1.71
CA LEU A 48 10.16 -13.97 -2.06
C LEU A 48 9.95 -13.00 -3.21
N LYS A 49 11.00 -12.26 -3.59
CA LYS A 49 10.86 -11.20 -4.60
C LYS A 49 10.30 -11.67 -5.94
N PRO A 50 10.79 -12.79 -6.51
CA PRO A 50 10.24 -13.22 -7.80
C PRO A 50 8.76 -13.56 -7.72
N ALA A 51 8.31 -14.19 -6.64
CA ALA A 51 6.91 -14.56 -6.47
C ALA A 51 6.05 -13.31 -6.30
N LEU A 52 6.54 -12.31 -5.56
CA LEU A 52 5.81 -11.07 -5.38
C LEU A 52 5.70 -10.30 -6.69
N ARG A 53 6.79 -10.24 -7.46
CA ARG A 53 6.77 -9.54 -8.74
C ARG A 53 5.76 -10.18 -9.69
N ASP A 54 5.76 -11.51 -9.76
CA ASP A 54 4.83 -12.23 -10.62
C ASP A 54 3.39 -11.96 -10.18
N TYR A 55 3.13 -12.02 -8.89
CA TYR A 55 1.78 -11.79 -8.36
C TYR A 55 1.29 -10.39 -8.71
N TYR A 56 2.07 -9.36 -8.39
CA TYR A 56 1.63 -7.99 -8.61
C TYR A 56 1.48 -7.69 -10.10
N HIS A 57 2.40 -8.19 -10.92
CA HIS A 57 2.31 -7.96 -12.35
C HIS A 57 1.02 -8.53 -12.94
N ARG A 58 0.72 -9.79 -12.61
CA ARG A 58 -0.48 -10.44 -13.13
C ARG A 58 -1.76 -9.83 -12.60
N HIS A 59 -1.81 -9.61 -11.30
CA HIS A 59 -3.05 -9.18 -10.67
C HIS A 59 -3.33 -7.69 -10.84
N MET A 60 -2.30 -6.87 -11.04
CA MET A 60 -2.53 -5.49 -11.41
C MET A 60 -3.04 -5.40 -12.85
N ALA A 61 -2.56 -6.27 -13.71
CA ALA A 61 -2.98 -6.26 -15.12
C ALA A 61 -4.44 -6.66 -15.27
N ASP A 62 -4.92 -7.62 -14.46
CA ASP A 62 -6.31 -8.07 -14.58
C ASP A 62 -7.27 -7.39 -13.59
N GLY A 63 -6.77 -6.46 -12.82
CA GLY A 63 -7.63 -5.68 -11.91
C GLY A 63 -7.97 -6.37 -10.60
N THR A 64 -7.37 -7.54 -10.30
CA THR A 64 -7.66 -8.24 -9.06
C THR A 64 -6.80 -7.79 -7.91
N PHE A 65 -5.85 -6.89 -8.15
CA PHE A 65 -5.09 -6.23 -7.11
C PHE A 65 -4.99 -4.75 -7.41
N VAL A 66 -5.33 -3.92 -6.42
CA VAL A 66 -5.25 -2.48 -6.54
C VAL A 66 -4.50 -1.95 -5.33
N SER A 67 -3.59 -1.02 -5.55
CA SER A 67 -2.86 -0.38 -4.48
C SER A 67 -2.86 1.12 -4.68
N TRP A 68 -3.07 1.85 -3.59
CA TRP A 68 -2.84 3.29 -3.55
C TRP A 68 -1.60 3.51 -2.70
N ILE A 69 -0.78 4.46 -3.11
CA ILE A 69 0.45 4.76 -2.41
C ILE A 69 0.49 6.24 -2.04
N ALA A 70 1.26 6.54 -1.00
CA ALA A 70 1.51 7.90 -0.57
C ALA A 70 2.96 8.22 -0.91
N VAL A 71 3.15 9.35 -1.58
CA VAL A 71 4.46 9.75 -2.08
C VAL A 71 4.82 11.13 -1.52
N ASP A 72 6.01 11.26 -0.97
CA ASP A 72 6.52 12.52 -0.49
C ASP A 72 7.80 12.83 -1.25
N ASN A 73 7.77 13.88 -2.03
CA ASN A 73 8.95 14.34 -2.78
C ASN A 73 9.56 13.22 -3.64
N GLY A 74 8.69 12.48 -4.32
CA GLY A 74 9.11 11.41 -5.21
C GLY A 74 9.42 10.08 -4.53
N LYS A 75 9.30 10.02 -3.21
CA LYS A 75 9.61 8.81 -2.44
C LYS A 75 8.31 8.19 -1.93
N ILE A 76 8.16 6.89 -2.14
CA ILE A 76 6.98 6.19 -1.61
C ILE A 76 7.16 6.02 -0.11
N ILE A 77 6.24 6.57 0.67
CA ILE A 77 6.34 6.53 2.12
C ILE A 77 5.18 5.77 2.78
N GLY A 78 4.19 5.37 2.00
CA GLY A 78 3.10 4.57 2.51
C GLY A 78 2.48 3.75 1.41
N THR A 79 1.94 2.60 1.75
CA THR A 79 1.33 1.68 0.79
C THR A 79 0.04 1.14 1.34
N SER A 80 -0.83 0.70 0.42
CA SER A 80 -2.02 -0.07 0.75
C SER A 80 -2.18 -1.12 -0.34
N GLY A 81 -3.05 -2.09 -0.11
CA GLY A 81 -3.31 -3.09 -1.12
C GLY A 81 -4.65 -3.76 -0.87
N MET A 82 -5.38 -4.02 -1.94
CA MET A 82 -6.65 -4.73 -1.89
C MET A 82 -6.61 -5.81 -2.94
N SER A 83 -6.74 -7.06 -2.50
CA SER A 83 -6.84 -8.20 -3.40
C SER A 83 -8.29 -8.60 -3.49
N PHE A 84 -8.80 -8.81 -4.70
CA PHE A 84 -10.18 -9.23 -4.89
C PHE A 84 -10.21 -10.71 -5.17
N VAL A 85 -10.98 -11.44 -4.36
CA VAL A 85 -11.05 -12.90 -4.45
C VAL A 85 -12.50 -13.33 -4.53
N GLU A 86 -12.73 -14.55 -5.00
CA GLU A 86 -14.07 -15.12 -5.03
C GLU A 86 -14.09 -16.39 -4.21
N LYS A 87 -15.18 -16.57 -3.48
CA LYS A 87 -15.44 -17.78 -2.72
C LYS A 87 -16.83 -18.26 -3.13
N PRO A 88 -17.18 -19.50 -2.81
CA PRO A 88 -18.54 -19.95 -3.10
C PRO A 88 -19.54 -19.00 -2.44
N PRO A 89 -20.60 -18.61 -3.14
CA PRO A 89 -21.60 -17.71 -2.56
C PRO A 89 -22.23 -18.28 -1.30
N TYR A 90 -22.55 -17.39 -0.37
CA TYR A 90 -23.27 -17.79 0.83
C TYR A 90 -24.19 -16.63 1.24
N PHE A 91 -25.05 -16.85 2.24
CA PHE A 91 -26.06 -15.86 2.55
C PHE A 91 -25.50 -14.49 2.90
N GLY A 92 -24.37 -14.42 3.62
CA GLY A 92 -23.76 -13.16 3.98
C GLY A 92 -23.05 -12.47 2.81
N CYS A 93 -22.78 -13.22 1.74
CA CYS A 93 -22.10 -12.68 0.55
C CYS A 93 -22.56 -13.45 -0.67
N PRO A 94 -23.74 -13.08 -1.23
CA PRO A 94 -24.32 -13.83 -2.35
C PRO A 94 -23.49 -13.88 -3.60
N SER A 95 -22.65 -12.86 -3.83
CA SER A 95 -21.77 -12.84 -5.01
C SER A 95 -20.52 -13.66 -4.83
N GLY A 96 -20.15 -13.96 -3.57
CA GLY A 96 -18.90 -14.63 -3.28
C GLY A 96 -17.67 -13.75 -3.46
N LYS A 97 -17.84 -12.49 -3.87
CA LYS A 97 -16.71 -11.61 -4.14
C LYS A 97 -16.31 -10.86 -2.87
N MET A 98 -15.03 -10.85 -2.58
CA MET A 98 -14.50 -10.22 -1.36
C MET A 98 -13.24 -9.45 -1.65
N GLY A 99 -13.01 -8.39 -0.87
CA GLY A 99 -11.75 -7.67 -0.91
C GLY A 99 -10.95 -8.00 0.33
N LEU A 100 -9.68 -8.35 0.14
CA LEU A 100 -8.77 -8.62 1.24
C LEU A 100 -7.77 -7.47 1.31
N LEU A 101 -7.81 -6.74 2.41
CA LEU A 101 -6.89 -5.62 2.62
C LEU A 101 -5.54 -6.18 3.04
N SER A 102 -4.48 -5.72 2.38
CA SER A 102 -3.13 -6.19 2.67
C SER A 102 -2.14 -5.11 2.36
N SER A 103 -0.87 -5.38 2.66
CA SER A 103 0.23 -4.47 2.31
C SER A 103 0.05 -3.06 2.85
N MET A 104 -0.64 -2.89 3.97
CA MET A 104 -0.79 -1.59 4.61
C MET A 104 0.49 -1.30 5.38
N PHE A 105 1.26 -0.34 4.90
CA PHE A 105 2.53 0.01 5.52
C PHE A 105 2.78 1.50 5.41
N THR A 106 3.32 2.09 6.48
CA THR A 106 3.74 3.48 6.47
C THR A 106 5.16 3.53 7.00
N ASN A 107 6.02 4.24 6.28
CA ASN A 107 7.41 4.44 6.71
C ASN A 107 7.39 5.01 8.13
N PRO A 108 8.21 4.48 9.04
CA PRO A 108 8.18 4.93 10.44
C PRO A 108 8.28 6.43 10.65
N ASP A 109 9.00 7.13 9.79
CA ASP A 109 9.15 8.57 9.91
C ASP A 109 7.88 9.33 9.58
N TYR A 110 6.89 8.66 9.00
CA TYR A 110 5.64 9.28 8.56
C TYR A 110 4.43 8.73 9.30
N ARG A 111 4.63 7.95 10.34
CA ARG A 111 3.52 7.35 11.09
C ARG A 111 2.84 8.41 11.94
N ARG A 112 1.55 8.17 12.24
CA ARG A 112 0.71 9.05 13.05
C ARG A 112 0.40 10.37 12.35
N MET A 113 0.48 10.40 11.04
CA MET A 113 0.14 11.58 10.25
C MET A 113 -1.14 11.40 9.45
N GLY A 114 -1.88 10.32 9.70
CA GLY A 114 -3.13 10.09 8.99
C GLY A 114 -2.96 9.47 7.61
N ILE A 115 -1.74 9.10 7.24
CA ILE A 115 -1.48 8.56 5.90
C ILE A 115 -2.16 7.22 5.70
N ALA A 116 -2.08 6.32 6.69
CA ALA A 116 -2.72 5.01 6.56
C ALA A 116 -4.23 5.17 6.42
N ARG A 117 -4.82 6.10 7.16
CA ARG A 117 -6.25 6.34 7.09
C ARG A 117 -6.65 6.81 5.69
N GLU A 118 -5.87 7.75 5.14
CA GLU A 118 -6.15 8.26 3.80
C GLU A 118 -6.02 7.16 2.76
N LEU A 119 -5.00 6.32 2.87
CA LEU A 119 -4.81 5.21 1.95
C LEU A 119 -5.96 4.21 2.03
N LEU A 120 -6.45 3.96 3.23
CA LEU A 120 -7.57 3.06 3.43
C LEU A 120 -8.83 3.59 2.75
N HIS A 121 -9.05 4.91 2.81
CA HIS A 121 -10.19 5.51 2.16
C HIS A 121 -10.12 5.41 0.63
N ARG A 122 -8.93 5.41 0.07
CA ARG A 122 -8.77 5.41 -1.39
C ARG A 122 -8.79 4.02 -2.01
N VAL A 123 -8.40 3.02 -1.22
CA VAL A 123 -8.41 1.66 -1.70
C VAL A 123 -9.74 0.96 -1.41
#